data_7761c7ece959bd5f8aa21b938d12e90d
#
_entry.id   7761c7ece959bd5f8aa21b938d12e90d
#
_cell.length_a   1.000
_cell.length_b   1.000
_cell.length_c   1.000
_cell.angle_alpha   90.00
_cell.angle_beta   90.00
_cell.angle_gamma   90.00
#
_symmetry.space_group_name_H-M   'P 1'
#
loop_
_entity.id
_entity.type
_entity.pdbx_description
1 polymer ?
#
loop_
_entity_poly.entity_id
_entity_poly.type
_entity_poly.pdbx_seq_one_letter_code
_entity_poly.pdbx_strand_id
1 'polypeptide(L)'
;MRDDAGAQRQTPGAARRGRVRAPGRMAALRSFLRLPVGLMWRRARHRILAPLHASALYRKTLGHAPSANLKCHPHDPWPGWSARAQALIQHQYPFAGETVESTAPPWHAAEASEAWHAELHAFAWLRDLRQANTDAARRKARDLVESWMVQHPGPGGCAWQPAVTGARLANWLGQYSFFADTADADFRAQLADSMMRQARYLIRVLPCGLNGADDVSAIKGLLYAGLCLEGGEPARRRGLALIEASLPQQIHVDGGHISRSPATHLRVLSDLLDLRATFAAAGLDAPRSVVIAIESMTPILKLLRHGDGGLGLFNASDEGDRDILDLAVKRAGLRSRVHTSAPQTGFHRLVAGKTCVLADAGAPPPPGEDDHAHAGTLSFELSEGRRRIVTNCGAKPAGTAWAGVARATAAHSTVTVDETNSSELLAGGGLGRRPSSVICRRDESDGAVLLDMHHDGYLRSHDVRHSRRLYLDAEGGDLRGEDVLTGPNGLAVAVRFHLHPDVRAGLIQNGTAILIQTPKGGGWRFQAAGATLDLDESVYLGQPDVVRRTQQIVLGTRTDKQRSVVKWAMKRESA
;
A
#
# COMPACT_ATOMS: atom_id res chain seq x y z
N MET A 1 -48.67 -31.85 -9.03
CA MET A 1 -47.59 -32.31 -9.89
C MET A 1 -46.44 -31.34 -9.69
N ARG A 2 -45.39 -31.82 -9.13
CA ARG A 2 -44.16 -31.11 -8.76
C ARG A 2 -43.32 -30.97 -10.03
N ASP A 3 -42.66 -29.84 -10.23
CA ASP A 3 -41.47 -29.77 -11.04
C ASP A 3 -40.44 -28.88 -10.31
N ASP A 4 -39.43 -29.57 -9.77
CA ASP A 4 -38.22 -29.04 -9.22
C ASP A 4 -37.29 -28.61 -10.38
N ALA A 5 -36.96 -27.33 -10.47
CA ALA A 5 -35.88 -26.84 -11.33
C ALA A 5 -34.63 -26.61 -10.49
N GLY A 6 -33.73 -27.59 -10.47
CA GLY A 6 -32.43 -27.53 -9.81
C GLY A 6 -31.52 -26.47 -10.40
N ALA A 7 -31.16 -25.48 -9.58
CA ALA A 7 -30.11 -24.54 -9.89
C ALA A 7 -28.75 -25.23 -9.75
N GLN A 8 -28.14 -25.61 -10.86
CA GLN A 8 -26.75 -26.06 -10.93
C GLN A 8 -25.82 -24.89 -10.61
N ARG A 9 -25.18 -24.94 -9.45
CA ARG A 9 -24.01 -24.11 -9.14
C ARG A 9 -22.86 -24.53 -10.06
N GLN A 10 -22.60 -23.75 -11.10
CA GLN A 10 -21.35 -23.85 -11.85
C GLN A 10 -20.21 -23.31 -11.00
N THR A 11 -19.36 -24.19 -10.52
CA THR A 11 -18.02 -23.85 -9.99
C THR A 11 -17.22 -23.22 -11.13
N PRO A 12 -16.60 -22.03 -10.94
CA PRO A 12 -15.71 -21.46 -11.94
C PRO A 12 -14.49 -22.39 -12.09
N GLY A 13 -14.29 -22.88 -13.32
CA GLY A 13 -13.15 -23.70 -13.66
C GLY A 13 -11.84 -23.05 -13.21
N ALA A 14 -10.95 -23.87 -12.64
CA ALA A 14 -9.61 -23.48 -12.20
C ALA A 14 -8.88 -22.78 -13.36
N ALA A 15 -8.81 -21.44 -13.30
CA ALA A 15 -7.95 -20.67 -14.19
C ALA A 15 -6.52 -21.18 -14.01
N ARG A 16 -5.92 -21.74 -15.06
CA ARG A 16 -4.52 -22.15 -15.09
C ARG A 16 -3.68 -21.02 -14.52
N ARG A 17 -3.07 -21.25 -13.37
CA ARG A 17 -2.11 -20.34 -12.71
C ARG A 17 -0.96 -20.09 -13.67
N GLY A 18 -1.00 -18.98 -14.42
CA GLY A 18 0.15 -18.52 -15.17
C GLY A 18 1.20 -18.08 -14.15
N ARG A 19 2.29 -18.85 -14.00
CA ARG A 19 3.46 -18.41 -13.25
C ARG A 19 3.91 -17.08 -13.86
N VAL A 20 3.84 -16.00 -13.08
CA VAL A 20 4.48 -14.74 -13.44
C VAL A 20 5.98 -15.04 -13.55
N ARG A 21 6.50 -15.10 -14.78
CA ARG A 21 7.93 -15.33 -15.01
C ARG A 21 8.71 -14.22 -14.34
N ALA A 22 9.73 -14.56 -13.57
CA ALA A 22 10.70 -13.61 -13.05
C ALA A 22 11.19 -12.71 -14.20
N PRO A 23 11.38 -11.40 -13.97
CA PRO A 23 11.83 -10.48 -15.01
C PRO A 23 13.15 -10.97 -15.59
N GLY A 24 13.25 -10.99 -16.93
CA GLY A 24 14.49 -11.37 -17.60
C GLY A 24 15.67 -10.50 -17.13
N ARG A 25 16.90 -11.03 -17.17
CA ARG A 25 18.12 -10.34 -16.72
C ARG A 25 18.24 -8.89 -17.22
N MET A 26 17.83 -8.63 -18.47
CA MET A 26 17.82 -7.28 -19.06
C MET A 26 16.81 -6.33 -18.38
N ALA A 27 15.61 -6.81 -18.05
CA ALA A 27 14.61 -6.01 -17.36
C ALA A 27 15.06 -5.66 -15.93
N ALA A 28 15.63 -6.63 -15.22
CA ALA A 28 16.22 -6.40 -13.90
C ALA A 28 17.37 -5.39 -13.93
N LEU A 29 18.24 -5.46 -14.96
CA LEU A 29 19.32 -4.49 -15.16
C LEU A 29 18.79 -3.09 -15.44
N ARG A 30 17.80 -2.93 -16.32
CA ARG A 30 17.14 -1.64 -16.58
C ARG A 30 16.54 -1.04 -15.32
N SER A 31 15.83 -1.83 -14.51
CA SER A 31 15.27 -1.38 -13.23
C SER A 31 16.35 -0.95 -12.23
N PHE A 32 17.50 -1.62 -12.22
CA PHE A 32 18.63 -1.29 -11.36
C PHE A 32 19.34 0.00 -11.77
N LEU A 33 19.64 0.17 -13.07
CA LEU A 33 20.40 1.32 -13.61
C LEU A 33 19.67 2.68 -13.49
N ARG A 34 18.36 2.69 -13.27
CA ARG A 34 17.59 3.92 -13.05
C ARG A 34 17.67 4.47 -11.64
N LEU A 35 18.18 3.67 -10.69
CA LEU A 35 18.25 4.06 -9.28
C LEU A 35 19.30 5.16 -9.04
N PRO A 36 19.12 6.01 -8.02
CA PRO A 36 20.19 6.90 -7.58
C PRO A 36 21.47 6.15 -7.26
N VAL A 37 22.63 6.71 -7.60
CA VAL A 37 23.95 6.07 -7.47
C VAL A 37 24.19 5.52 -6.05
N GLY A 38 23.84 6.29 -5.01
CA GLY A 38 23.97 5.87 -3.62
C GLY A 38 23.12 4.65 -3.28
N LEU A 39 21.90 4.56 -3.83
CA LEU A 39 21.01 3.42 -3.64
C LEU A 39 21.52 2.20 -4.40
N MET A 40 21.98 2.37 -5.65
CA MET A 40 22.62 1.31 -6.42
C MET A 40 23.81 0.71 -5.67
N TRP A 41 24.70 1.55 -5.14
CA TRP A 41 25.87 1.11 -4.39
C TRP A 41 25.49 0.32 -3.13
N ARG A 42 24.51 0.80 -2.34
CA ARG A 42 24.02 0.11 -1.13
C ARG A 42 23.45 -1.26 -1.47
N ARG A 43 22.61 -1.36 -2.52
CA ARG A 43 22.03 -2.63 -3.00
C ARG A 43 23.11 -3.58 -3.53
N ALA A 44 24.06 -3.08 -4.32
CA ALA A 44 25.18 -3.87 -4.85
C ALA A 44 26.05 -4.40 -3.72
N ARG A 45 26.48 -3.53 -2.77
CA ARG A 45 27.26 -3.94 -1.60
C ARG A 45 26.56 -5.03 -0.79
N HIS A 46 25.26 -4.87 -0.52
CA HIS A 46 24.51 -5.86 0.22
C HIS A 46 24.47 -7.22 -0.49
N ARG A 47 24.26 -7.23 -1.81
CA ARG A 47 24.25 -8.46 -2.63
C ARG A 47 25.63 -9.12 -2.67
N ILE A 48 26.69 -8.36 -2.84
CA ILE A 48 28.08 -8.88 -2.88
C ILE A 48 28.45 -9.51 -1.52
N LEU A 49 28.06 -8.90 -0.41
CA LEU A 49 28.36 -9.39 0.94
C LEU A 49 27.41 -10.50 1.42
N ALA A 50 26.29 -10.75 0.73
CA ALA A 50 25.30 -11.75 1.15
C ALA A 50 25.89 -13.16 1.35
N PRO A 51 26.77 -13.71 0.47
CA PRO A 51 27.38 -15.02 0.70
C PRO A 51 28.26 -15.05 1.96
N LEU A 52 28.99 -13.96 2.24
CA LEU A 52 29.79 -13.83 3.46
C LEU A 52 28.89 -13.87 4.70
N HIS A 53 27.79 -13.11 4.69
CA HIS A 53 26.84 -13.08 5.79
C HIS A 53 26.17 -14.44 6.02
N ALA A 54 25.96 -15.24 4.97
CA ALA A 54 25.38 -16.57 5.07
C ALA A 54 26.36 -17.64 5.62
N SER A 55 27.65 -17.32 5.74
CA SER A 55 28.66 -18.27 6.14
C SER A 55 28.58 -18.68 7.62
N ALA A 56 29.00 -19.92 7.93
CA ALA A 56 29.02 -20.42 9.29
C ALA A 56 30.00 -19.60 10.19
N LEU A 57 31.09 -19.10 9.61
CA LEU A 57 32.05 -18.26 10.32
C LEU A 57 31.42 -16.92 10.74
N TYR A 58 30.66 -16.28 9.84
CA TYR A 58 29.95 -15.04 10.16
C TYR A 58 28.91 -15.26 11.26
N ARG A 59 28.16 -16.38 11.23
CA ARG A 59 27.20 -16.71 12.29
C ARG A 59 27.84 -16.76 13.67
N LYS A 60 29.02 -17.33 13.81
CA LYS A 60 29.76 -17.36 15.10
C LYS A 60 30.06 -15.94 15.62
N THR A 61 30.28 -14.96 14.73
CA THR A 61 30.54 -13.57 15.13
C THR A 61 29.32 -12.81 15.64
N LEU A 62 28.13 -13.36 15.49
CA LEU A 62 26.89 -12.75 16.00
C LEU A 62 26.72 -12.98 17.52
N GLY A 63 27.39 -13.99 18.10
CA GLY A 63 27.44 -14.25 19.54
C GLY A 63 26.06 -14.52 20.18
N HIS A 64 26.04 -14.48 21.50
CA HIS A 64 24.87 -14.77 22.34
C HIS A 64 24.35 -13.52 23.05
N ALA A 65 23.11 -13.57 23.54
CA ALA A 65 22.54 -12.55 24.40
C ALA A 65 23.21 -12.59 25.78
N PRO A 66 23.39 -11.45 26.44
CA PRO A 66 23.93 -11.42 27.82
C PRO A 66 22.90 -11.88 28.85
N SER A 67 21.60 -11.82 28.54
CA SER A 67 20.51 -12.19 29.40
C SER A 67 19.27 -12.57 28.59
N ALA A 68 18.42 -13.42 29.16
CA ALA A 68 17.08 -13.75 28.61
C ALA A 68 16.00 -12.73 29.02
N ASN A 69 16.31 -11.80 29.93
CA ASN A 69 15.34 -10.84 30.44
C ASN A 69 15.18 -9.65 29.51
N LEU A 70 13.96 -9.13 29.43
CA LEU A 70 13.66 -7.88 28.74
C LEU A 70 13.70 -6.70 29.72
N LYS A 71 14.23 -5.56 29.24
CA LYS A 71 14.23 -4.28 29.97
C LYS A 71 12.86 -3.61 29.96
N CYS A 72 12.12 -3.78 28.89
CA CYS A 72 10.76 -3.29 28.75
C CYS A 72 9.95 -4.20 27.81
N HIS A 73 8.64 -4.13 27.94
CA HIS A 73 7.69 -4.88 27.11
C HIS A 73 6.91 -3.90 26.24
N PRO A 74 7.21 -3.83 24.94
CA PRO A 74 6.45 -2.98 24.03
C PRO A 74 5.03 -3.52 23.90
N HIS A 75 4.05 -2.63 23.97
CA HIS A 75 2.66 -2.99 23.79
C HIS A 75 2.27 -2.89 22.30
N ASP A 76 1.72 -3.97 21.75
CA ASP A 76 1.12 -3.99 20.41
C ASP A 76 -0.41 -3.84 20.54
N PRO A 77 -0.97 -2.67 20.19
CA PRO A 77 -2.41 -2.39 20.33
C PRO A 77 -3.23 -2.80 19.09
N TRP A 78 -2.58 -3.22 18.02
CA TRP A 78 -3.27 -3.51 16.77
C TRP A 78 -4.12 -4.76 16.88
N PRO A 79 -5.35 -4.76 16.33
CA PRO A 79 -6.20 -5.94 16.32
C PRO A 79 -5.58 -7.05 15.46
N GLY A 80 -5.86 -8.30 15.82
CA GLY A 80 -5.60 -9.47 14.99
C GLY A 80 -6.89 -10.02 14.38
N TRP A 81 -6.77 -10.96 13.46
CA TRP A 81 -7.90 -11.56 12.78
C TRP A 81 -8.16 -12.99 13.28
N SER A 82 -9.28 -13.18 13.96
CA SER A 82 -9.64 -14.48 14.56
C SER A 82 -9.77 -15.59 13.51
N ALA A 83 -10.25 -15.28 12.30
CA ALA A 83 -10.35 -16.26 11.22
C ALA A 83 -8.95 -16.76 10.79
N ARG A 84 -7.96 -15.87 10.69
CA ARG A 84 -6.58 -16.26 10.36
C ARG A 84 -5.94 -17.02 11.52
N ALA A 85 -6.23 -16.70 12.76
CA ALA A 85 -5.79 -17.49 13.91
C ALA A 85 -6.29 -18.93 13.84
N GLN A 86 -7.57 -19.12 13.52
CA GLN A 86 -8.15 -20.47 13.37
C GLN A 86 -7.49 -21.23 12.23
N ALA A 87 -7.28 -20.60 11.08
CA ALA A 87 -6.59 -21.21 9.96
C ALA A 87 -5.17 -21.67 10.35
N LEU A 88 -4.40 -20.84 11.06
CA LEU A 88 -3.05 -21.16 11.53
C LEU A 88 -3.05 -22.37 12.49
N ILE A 89 -4.02 -22.44 13.41
CA ILE A 89 -4.18 -23.57 14.34
C ILE A 89 -4.49 -24.86 13.54
N GLN A 90 -5.25 -24.74 12.45
CA GLN A 90 -5.62 -25.85 11.55
C GLN A 90 -4.55 -26.14 10.50
N HIS A 91 -3.32 -25.64 10.66
CA HIS A 91 -2.22 -25.83 9.73
C HIS A 91 -2.43 -25.25 8.32
N GLN A 92 -3.29 -24.24 8.19
CA GLN A 92 -3.47 -23.44 7.00
C GLN A 92 -2.77 -22.10 7.18
N TYR A 93 -1.99 -21.67 6.19
CA TYR A 93 -1.14 -20.47 6.25
C TYR A 93 -1.55 -19.49 5.15
N PRO A 94 -2.59 -18.64 5.39
CA PRO A 94 -3.11 -17.68 4.41
C PRO A 94 -2.31 -16.38 4.48
N PHE A 95 -1.36 -16.19 3.59
CA PHE A 95 -0.52 -14.98 3.50
C PHE A 95 -0.45 -14.47 2.07
N ALA A 96 -0.36 -13.17 1.87
CA ALA A 96 -0.21 -12.51 0.58
C ALA A 96 -1.21 -12.99 -0.51
N GLY A 97 -2.44 -13.33 -0.12
CA GLY A 97 -3.48 -13.82 -1.02
C GLY A 97 -3.31 -15.29 -1.47
N GLU A 98 -2.38 -16.03 -0.88
CA GLU A 98 -2.15 -17.46 -1.11
C GLU A 98 -2.33 -18.24 0.19
N THR A 99 -2.85 -19.46 0.11
CA THR A 99 -2.96 -20.36 1.26
C THR A 99 -2.14 -21.61 1.03
N VAL A 100 -1.24 -21.90 1.98
CA VAL A 100 -0.48 -23.15 2.01
C VAL A 100 -1.00 -24.01 3.15
N GLU A 101 -1.26 -25.28 2.88
CA GLU A 101 -1.61 -26.27 3.90
C GLU A 101 -0.39 -27.14 4.20
N SER A 102 0.00 -27.26 5.47
CA SER A 102 1.14 -28.07 5.86
C SER A 102 1.06 -28.41 7.35
N THR A 103 1.10 -29.69 7.67
CA THR A 103 1.21 -30.20 9.05
C THR A 103 2.61 -29.97 9.64
N ALA A 104 3.65 -29.96 8.79
CA ALA A 104 5.01 -29.56 9.16
C ALA A 104 5.15 -28.04 9.14
N PRO A 105 6.15 -27.46 9.83
CA PRO A 105 6.42 -26.02 9.75
C PRO A 105 6.67 -25.56 8.30
N PRO A 106 5.99 -24.50 7.82
CA PRO A 106 5.87 -24.19 6.40
C PRO A 106 7.04 -23.36 5.83
N TRP A 107 8.19 -23.35 6.51
CA TRP A 107 9.32 -22.44 6.20
C TRP A 107 9.89 -22.62 4.78
N HIS A 108 9.74 -23.78 4.19
CA HIS A 108 10.31 -24.15 2.88
C HIS A 108 9.24 -24.54 1.86
N ALA A 109 8.05 -23.95 1.92
CA ALA A 109 6.98 -24.17 0.96
C ALA A 109 7.39 -23.73 -0.46
N ALA A 110 7.92 -24.67 -1.26
CA ALA A 110 8.55 -24.36 -2.56
C ALA A 110 7.60 -23.75 -3.60
N GLU A 111 6.31 -23.92 -3.43
CA GLU A 111 5.28 -23.43 -4.36
C GLU A 111 4.76 -22.04 -4.04
N ALA A 112 5.06 -21.52 -2.83
CA ALA A 112 4.59 -20.23 -2.39
C ALA A 112 5.42 -19.07 -2.98
N SER A 113 4.80 -17.89 -3.12
CA SER A 113 5.47 -16.69 -3.62
C SER A 113 6.47 -16.13 -2.62
N GLU A 114 7.39 -15.27 -3.10
CA GLU A 114 8.32 -14.54 -2.24
C GLU A 114 7.58 -13.62 -1.25
N ALA A 115 6.46 -13.02 -1.67
CA ALA A 115 5.60 -12.20 -0.80
C ALA A 115 4.98 -13.02 0.34
N TRP A 116 4.51 -14.23 0.04
CA TRP A 116 4.01 -15.17 1.05
C TRP A 116 5.09 -15.53 2.07
N HIS A 117 6.30 -15.86 1.62
CA HIS A 117 7.43 -16.15 2.50
C HIS A 117 7.82 -14.95 3.36
N ALA A 118 7.83 -13.74 2.77
CA ALA A 118 8.15 -12.53 3.52
C ALA A 118 7.13 -12.30 4.66
N GLU A 119 5.84 -12.47 4.41
CA GLU A 119 4.77 -12.33 5.43
C GLU A 119 4.87 -13.42 6.50
N LEU A 120 5.10 -14.68 6.10
CA LEU A 120 5.34 -15.79 7.03
C LEU A 120 6.51 -15.50 7.98
N HIS A 121 7.67 -15.13 7.43
CA HIS A 121 8.90 -14.91 8.20
C HIS A 121 8.91 -13.59 8.98
N ALA A 122 8.01 -12.65 8.69
CA ALA A 122 7.84 -11.41 9.45
C ALA A 122 7.12 -11.62 10.79
N PHE A 123 6.38 -12.72 10.98
CA PHE A 123 5.65 -13.06 12.21
C PHE A 123 4.57 -12.05 12.62
N ALA A 124 4.05 -11.23 11.69
CA ALA A 124 2.95 -10.32 12.00
C ALA A 124 1.67 -11.07 12.45
N TRP A 125 1.50 -12.30 11.99
CA TRP A 125 0.41 -13.21 12.33
C TRP A 125 0.39 -13.68 13.80
N LEU A 126 1.45 -13.46 14.59
CA LEU A 126 1.39 -13.68 16.05
C LEU A 126 0.30 -12.84 16.71
N ARG A 127 -0.01 -11.67 16.14
CA ARG A 127 -1.11 -10.82 16.57
C ARG A 127 -2.46 -11.52 16.43
N ASP A 128 -2.64 -12.33 15.40
CA ASP A 128 -3.88 -13.07 15.16
C ASP A 128 -4.04 -14.18 16.21
N LEU A 129 -2.98 -14.92 16.49
CA LEU A 129 -2.98 -15.94 17.55
C LEU A 129 -3.21 -15.31 18.93
N ARG A 130 -2.64 -14.13 19.20
CA ARG A 130 -2.95 -13.37 20.43
C ARG A 130 -4.43 -12.99 20.50
N GLN A 131 -5.04 -12.59 19.38
CA GLN A 131 -6.46 -12.25 19.33
C GLN A 131 -7.36 -13.44 19.68
N ALA A 132 -6.99 -14.66 19.29
CA ALA A 132 -7.71 -15.87 19.70
C ALA A 132 -7.56 -16.17 21.21
N ASN A 133 -6.44 -15.78 21.81
CA ASN A 133 -6.11 -15.87 23.23
C ASN A 133 -6.42 -17.23 23.88
N THR A 134 -6.19 -18.33 23.17
CA THR A 134 -6.36 -19.71 23.65
C THR A 134 -5.02 -20.36 23.93
N ASP A 135 -5.01 -21.43 24.77
CA ASP A 135 -3.79 -22.20 24.99
C ASP A 135 -3.30 -22.90 23.71
N ALA A 136 -4.20 -23.31 22.83
CA ALA A 136 -3.84 -23.86 21.52
C ALA A 136 -3.11 -22.82 20.65
N ALA A 137 -3.60 -21.56 20.61
CA ALA A 137 -2.96 -20.47 19.92
C ALA A 137 -1.57 -20.14 20.50
N ARG A 138 -1.45 -20.16 21.83
CA ARG A 138 -0.17 -19.91 22.53
C ARG A 138 0.85 -21.01 22.24
N ARG A 139 0.44 -22.30 22.31
CA ARG A 139 1.30 -23.43 21.95
C ARG A 139 1.74 -23.32 20.49
N LYS A 140 0.79 -23.10 19.57
CA LYS A 140 1.10 -22.94 18.14
C LYS A 140 2.10 -21.82 17.87
N ALA A 141 1.99 -20.70 18.58
CA ALA A 141 2.95 -19.60 18.48
C ALA A 141 4.37 -20.03 18.90
N ARG A 142 4.49 -20.71 20.04
CA ARG A 142 5.77 -21.24 20.53
C ARG A 142 6.39 -22.25 19.59
N ASP A 143 5.62 -23.25 19.18
CA ASP A 143 6.10 -24.31 18.26
C ASP A 143 6.66 -23.74 16.97
N LEU A 144 5.96 -22.75 16.39
CA LEU A 144 6.42 -22.09 15.18
C LEU A 144 7.67 -21.21 15.41
N VAL A 145 7.73 -20.45 16.52
CA VAL A 145 8.91 -19.63 16.84
C VAL A 145 10.12 -20.54 17.11
N GLU A 146 9.97 -21.60 17.88
CA GLU A 146 11.03 -22.56 18.20
C GLU A 146 11.54 -23.24 16.93
N SER A 147 10.62 -23.79 16.12
CA SER A 147 10.97 -24.39 14.83
C SER A 147 11.71 -23.41 13.90
N TRP A 148 11.30 -22.12 13.90
CA TRP A 148 11.98 -21.11 13.10
C TRP A 148 13.43 -20.88 13.59
N MET A 149 13.65 -20.80 14.89
CA MET A 149 14.98 -20.60 15.47
C MET A 149 15.94 -21.75 15.12
N VAL A 150 15.43 -22.98 15.11
CA VAL A 150 16.20 -24.18 14.73
C VAL A 150 16.54 -24.18 13.24
N GLN A 151 15.59 -23.88 12.38
CA GLN A 151 15.76 -23.97 10.92
C GLN A 151 16.47 -22.74 10.32
N HIS A 152 16.45 -21.60 10.99
CA HIS A 152 17.04 -20.34 10.52
C HIS A 152 18.03 -19.75 11.54
N PRO A 153 19.08 -20.48 11.93
CA PRO A 153 20.00 -20.07 13.01
C PRO A 153 20.89 -18.87 12.64
N GLY A 154 20.90 -18.44 11.37
CA GLY A 154 21.73 -17.31 10.90
C GLY A 154 21.32 -16.83 9.52
N PRO A 155 21.96 -15.72 9.05
CA PRO A 155 21.59 -15.05 7.81
C PRO A 155 21.57 -15.97 6.60
N GLY A 156 20.49 -15.85 5.80
CA GLY A 156 20.27 -16.58 4.55
C GLY A 156 18.84 -16.52 4.06
N GLY A 157 18.63 -16.47 2.75
CA GLY A 157 17.31 -16.50 2.11
C GLY A 157 16.39 -15.36 2.48
N CYS A 158 15.09 -15.54 2.17
CA CYS A 158 14.03 -14.57 2.46
C CYS A 158 13.89 -14.31 3.96
N ALA A 159 14.06 -15.34 4.80
CA ALA A 159 13.91 -15.24 6.25
C ALA A 159 14.82 -14.19 6.90
N TRP A 160 15.96 -13.89 6.30
CA TRP A 160 16.93 -12.92 6.83
C TRP A 160 17.04 -11.65 5.97
N GLN A 161 16.13 -11.40 5.04
CA GLN A 161 16.05 -10.08 4.41
C GLN A 161 15.89 -8.99 5.48
N PRO A 162 16.61 -7.86 5.41
CA PRO A 162 16.67 -6.91 6.51
C PRO A 162 15.31 -6.36 6.94
N ALA A 163 14.41 -6.08 5.99
CA ALA A 163 13.04 -5.64 6.29
C ALA A 163 12.23 -6.72 7.04
N VAL A 164 12.33 -7.98 6.59
CA VAL A 164 11.67 -9.13 7.23
C VAL A 164 12.24 -9.38 8.63
N THR A 165 13.56 -9.28 8.78
CA THR A 165 14.24 -9.43 10.08
C THR A 165 13.80 -8.35 11.06
N GLY A 166 13.71 -7.08 10.60
CA GLY A 166 13.23 -5.99 11.45
C GLY A 166 11.76 -6.14 11.85
N ALA A 167 10.90 -6.49 10.91
CA ALA A 167 9.49 -6.76 11.19
C ALA A 167 9.34 -7.90 12.21
N ARG A 168 10.08 -9.01 12.05
CA ARG A 168 10.06 -10.14 12.98
C ARG A 168 10.52 -9.75 14.38
N LEU A 169 11.62 -9.00 14.52
CA LEU A 169 12.09 -8.50 15.81
C LEU A 169 11.02 -7.68 16.52
N ALA A 170 10.38 -6.74 15.80
CA ALA A 170 9.30 -5.94 16.36
C ALA A 170 8.09 -6.77 16.76
N ASN A 171 7.71 -7.76 15.95
CA ASN A 171 6.58 -8.64 16.23
C ASN A 171 6.87 -9.61 17.39
N TRP A 172 8.07 -10.20 17.46
CA TRP A 172 8.45 -11.07 18.58
C TRP A 172 8.45 -10.31 19.90
N LEU A 173 9.05 -9.12 19.93
CA LEU A 173 9.09 -8.28 21.13
C LEU A 173 7.69 -7.74 21.48
N GLY A 174 6.91 -7.30 20.50
CA GLY A 174 5.56 -6.78 20.72
C GLY A 174 4.53 -7.83 21.16
N GLN A 175 4.78 -9.10 20.85
CA GLN A 175 3.92 -10.23 21.26
C GLN A 175 4.56 -11.09 22.36
N TYR A 176 5.71 -10.68 22.92
CA TYR A 176 6.48 -11.46 23.88
C TYR A 176 5.63 -11.96 25.05
N SER A 177 4.85 -11.09 25.68
CA SER A 177 3.99 -11.43 26.80
C SER A 177 2.91 -12.47 26.46
N PHE A 178 2.48 -12.55 25.21
CA PHE A 178 1.51 -13.55 24.78
C PHE A 178 2.09 -14.96 24.74
N PHE A 179 3.29 -15.14 24.17
CA PHE A 179 3.80 -16.48 23.92
C PHE A 179 5.04 -16.86 24.74
N ALA A 180 5.82 -15.90 25.26
CA ALA A 180 7.12 -16.18 25.89
C ALA A 180 7.12 -16.07 27.43
N ASP A 181 6.29 -15.22 28.06
CA ASP A 181 6.32 -15.00 29.52
C ASP A 181 6.08 -16.27 30.33
N THR A 182 5.22 -17.16 29.84
CA THR A 182 4.90 -18.44 30.49
C THR A 182 5.63 -19.63 29.88
N ALA A 183 6.66 -19.39 29.05
CA ALA A 183 7.55 -20.43 28.53
C ALA A 183 8.64 -20.80 29.56
N ASP A 184 9.28 -21.96 29.35
CA ASP A 184 10.42 -22.37 30.18
C ASP A 184 11.65 -21.46 29.97
N ALA A 185 12.65 -21.63 30.84
CA ALA A 185 13.85 -20.80 30.84
C ALA A 185 14.71 -21.03 29.58
N ASP A 186 14.74 -22.26 29.07
CA ASP A 186 15.53 -22.63 27.91
C ASP A 186 14.97 -21.99 26.63
N PHE A 187 13.66 -22.04 26.43
CA PHE A 187 13.02 -21.33 25.32
C PHE A 187 13.31 -19.83 25.37
N ARG A 188 13.15 -19.19 26.53
CA ARG A 188 13.42 -17.76 26.69
C ARG A 188 14.88 -17.39 26.39
N ALA A 189 15.82 -18.21 26.83
CA ALA A 189 17.25 -18.01 26.54
C ALA A 189 17.54 -18.12 25.04
N GLN A 190 17.02 -19.17 24.36
CA GLN A 190 17.17 -19.34 22.92
C GLN A 190 16.51 -18.20 22.13
N LEU A 191 15.35 -17.73 22.55
CA LEU A 191 14.64 -16.61 21.94
C LEU A 191 15.47 -15.32 22.06
N ALA A 192 16.03 -15.02 23.24
CA ALA A 192 16.87 -13.85 23.47
C ALA A 192 18.13 -13.92 22.60
N ASP A 193 18.77 -15.08 22.52
CA ASP A 193 19.94 -15.32 21.64
C ASP A 193 19.61 -15.06 20.19
N SER A 194 18.48 -15.57 19.72
CA SER A 194 18.02 -15.39 18.34
C SER A 194 17.75 -13.91 18.05
N MET A 195 17.03 -13.21 18.93
CA MET A 195 16.75 -11.77 18.79
C MET A 195 18.05 -10.94 18.77
N MET A 196 19.01 -11.25 19.65
CA MET A 196 20.28 -10.53 19.69
C MET A 196 21.11 -10.76 18.42
N ARG A 197 21.13 -11.98 17.89
CA ARG A 197 21.80 -12.28 16.60
C ARG A 197 21.19 -11.49 15.45
N GLN A 198 19.86 -11.40 15.40
CA GLN A 198 19.13 -10.61 14.40
C GLN A 198 19.45 -9.11 14.52
N ALA A 199 19.46 -8.57 15.74
CA ALA A 199 19.81 -7.17 15.98
C ALA A 199 21.26 -6.86 15.52
N ARG A 200 22.22 -7.72 15.88
CA ARG A 200 23.63 -7.56 15.45
C ARG A 200 23.81 -7.67 13.94
N TYR A 201 23.03 -8.52 13.28
CA TYR A 201 22.98 -8.58 11.83
C TYR A 201 22.51 -7.26 11.25
N LEU A 202 21.37 -6.70 11.72
CA LEU A 202 20.84 -5.43 11.24
C LEU A 202 21.81 -4.26 11.48
N ILE A 203 22.50 -4.19 12.62
CA ILE A 203 23.54 -3.17 12.88
C ILE A 203 24.59 -3.15 11.76
N ARG A 204 24.99 -4.33 11.27
CA ARG A 204 26.09 -4.48 10.28
C ARG A 204 25.64 -4.23 8.85
N VAL A 205 24.39 -4.56 8.51
CA VAL A 205 23.92 -4.50 7.13
C VAL A 205 23.21 -3.19 6.78
N LEU A 206 22.56 -2.53 7.73
CA LEU A 206 21.86 -1.27 7.48
C LEU A 206 22.83 -0.07 7.39
N PRO A 207 22.60 0.87 6.45
CA PRO A 207 21.59 0.87 5.40
C PRO A 207 22.00 -0.02 4.22
N CYS A 208 21.07 -0.79 3.66
CA CYS A 208 21.32 -1.75 2.58
C CYS A 208 20.54 -1.44 1.29
N GLY A 209 19.94 -0.26 1.19
CA GLY A 209 19.22 0.19 0.00
C GLY A 209 17.80 -0.36 -0.10
N LEU A 210 17.12 -0.52 1.02
CA LEU A 210 15.68 -0.77 1.07
C LEU A 210 14.91 0.43 0.50
N ASN A 211 13.65 0.23 0.12
CA ASN A 211 12.72 1.33 -0.10
C ASN A 211 12.30 1.94 1.26
N GLY A 212 11.66 3.11 1.22
CA GLY A 212 11.41 3.88 2.43
C GLY A 212 10.66 3.13 3.52
N ALA A 213 9.55 2.50 3.22
CA ALA A 213 8.74 1.79 4.21
C ALA A 213 9.44 0.56 4.79
N ASP A 214 10.18 -0.17 3.95
CA ASP A 214 10.95 -1.34 4.39
C ASP A 214 12.18 -0.94 5.21
N ASP A 215 12.76 0.23 4.92
CA ASP A 215 13.84 0.80 5.71
C ASP A 215 13.36 1.17 7.12
N VAL A 216 12.19 1.84 7.23
CA VAL A 216 11.56 2.15 8.54
C VAL A 216 11.25 0.87 9.32
N SER A 217 10.70 -0.16 8.68
CA SER A 217 10.41 -1.45 9.32
C SER A 217 11.69 -2.13 9.85
N ALA A 218 12.79 -2.11 9.08
CA ALA A 218 14.08 -2.65 9.51
C ALA A 218 14.65 -1.87 10.70
N ILE A 219 14.57 -0.54 10.65
CA ILE A 219 15.03 0.34 11.73
C ILE A 219 14.15 0.18 12.98
N LYS A 220 12.83 0.05 12.83
CA LYS A 220 11.90 -0.22 13.95
C LYS A 220 12.32 -1.47 14.73
N GLY A 221 12.55 -2.59 14.03
CA GLY A 221 13.00 -3.82 14.69
C GLY A 221 14.34 -3.65 15.40
N LEU A 222 15.28 -2.92 14.80
CA LEU A 222 16.55 -2.61 15.42
C LEU A 222 16.40 -1.76 16.69
N LEU A 223 15.52 -0.74 16.67
CA LEU A 223 15.23 0.11 17.83
C LEU A 223 14.48 -0.67 18.92
N TYR A 224 13.56 -1.55 18.56
CA TYR A 224 12.88 -2.45 19.51
C TYR A 224 13.90 -3.32 20.26
N ALA A 225 14.80 -3.99 19.51
CA ALA A 225 15.87 -4.77 20.14
C ALA A 225 16.78 -3.90 21.02
N GLY A 226 17.08 -2.68 20.57
CA GLY A 226 17.92 -1.72 21.30
C GLY A 226 17.33 -1.22 22.61
N LEU A 227 16.01 -1.08 22.66
CA LEU A 227 15.26 -0.61 23.82
C LEU A 227 14.92 -1.74 24.80
N CYS A 228 14.56 -2.91 24.28
CA CYS A 228 13.97 -3.98 25.07
C CYS A 228 14.98 -5.04 25.53
N LEU A 229 16.07 -5.30 24.79
CA LEU A 229 17.04 -6.35 25.16
C LEU A 229 18.16 -5.80 26.05
N GLU A 230 18.60 -6.61 27.02
CA GLU A 230 19.86 -6.37 27.70
C GLU A 230 21.02 -6.45 26.69
N GLY A 231 21.99 -5.53 26.77
CA GLY A 231 23.07 -5.42 25.77
C GLY A 231 22.62 -4.80 24.43
N GLY A 232 21.39 -4.29 24.32
CA GLY A 232 20.83 -3.68 23.12
C GLY A 232 21.35 -2.27 22.78
N GLU A 233 22.16 -1.64 23.63
CA GLU A 233 22.64 -0.26 23.45
C GLU A 233 23.29 0.04 22.09
N PRO A 234 24.12 -0.85 21.49
CA PRO A 234 24.65 -0.62 20.15
C PRO A 234 23.56 -0.57 19.07
N ALA A 235 22.50 -1.40 19.22
CA ALA A 235 21.36 -1.40 18.33
C ALA A 235 20.54 -0.11 18.45
N ARG A 236 20.32 0.39 19.68
CA ARG A 236 19.64 1.65 19.95
C ARG A 236 20.38 2.83 19.31
N ARG A 237 21.67 2.98 19.57
CA ARG A 237 22.49 4.06 18.97
C ARG A 237 22.47 4.02 17.46
N ARG A 238 22.64 2.83 16.87
CA ARG A 238 22.61 2.67 15.42
C ARG A 238 21.24 2.99 14.85
N GLY A 239 20.17 2.49 15.47
CA GLY A 239 18.78 2.72 15.06
C GLY A 239 18.39 4.20 15.11
N LEU A 240 18.80 4.93 16.17
CA LEU A 240 18.58 6.38 16.28
C LEU A 240 19.24 7.14 15.13
N ALA A 241 20.50 6.90 14.85
CA ALA A 241 21.18 7.56 13.73
C ALA A 241 20.55 7.25 12.37
N LEU A 242 20.04 6.02 12.18
CA LEU A 242 19.38 5.62 10.94
C LEU A 242 18.00 6.26 10.79
N ILE A 243 17.16 6.30 11.82
CA ILE A 243 15.80 6.87 11.73
C ILE A 243 15.85 8.38 11.49
N GLU A 244 16.78 9.08 12.15
CA GLU A 244 16.99 10.52 11.96
C GLU A 244 17.45 10.87 10.55
N ALA A 245 18.26 10.01 9.93
CA ALA A 245 18.71 10.18 8.55
C ALA A 245 17.64 9.78 7.51
N SER A 246 16.80 8.79 7.82
CA SER A 246 15.85 8.20 6.90
C SER A 246 14.55 9.02 6.76
N LEU A 247 13.94 9.47 7.87
CA LEU A 247 12.64 10.13 7.84
C LEU A 247 12.58 11.39 6.96
N PRO A 248 13.57 12.31 6.97
CA PRO A 248 13.54 13.48 6.11
C PRO A 248 13.62 13.17 4.61
N GLN A 249 14.08 11.97 4.24
CA GLN A 249 14.16 11.54 2.84
C GLN A 249 12.87 10.88 2.35
N GLN A 250 12.00 10.47 3.26
CA GLN A 250 10.80 9.69 2.96
C GLN A 250 9.50 10.46 3.14
N ILE A 251 9.51 11.53 3.94
CA ILE A 251 8.32 12.30 4.28
C ILE A 251 8.49 13.70 3.72
N HIS A 252 7.58 14.08 2.82
CA HIS A 252 7.51 15.44 2.29
C HIS A 252 7.18 16.46 3.38
N VAL A 253 7.49 17.72 3.15
CA VAL A 253 7.21 18.80 4.12
C VAL A 253 5.71 18.94 4.42
N ASP A 254 4.84 18.55 3.46
CA ASP A 254 3.38 18.50 3.67
C ASP A 254 2.92 17.26 4.45
N GLY A 255 3.85 16.38 4.86
CA GLY A 255 3.59 15.18 5.66
C GLY A 255 3.28 13.92 4.86
N GLY A 256 3.20 13.97 3.54
CA GLY A 256 2.95 12.78 2.73
C GLY A 256 4.17 11.89 2.57
N HIS A 257 3.98 10.59 2.48
CA HIS A 257 5.06 9.64 2.21
C HIS A 257 5.47 9.67 0.73
N ILE A 258 6.76 9.62 0.46
CA ILE A 258 7.36 9.73 -0.89
C ILE A 258 6.85 8.68 -1.90
N SER A 259 6.43 7.51 -1.44
CA SER A 259 5.81 6.48 -2.30
C SER A 259 4.44 6.88 -2.84
N ARG A 260 3.81 7.91 -2.28
CA ARG A 260 2.47 8.37 -2.63
C ARG A 260 1.37 7.29 -2.55
N SER A 261 1.63 6.21 -1.82
CA SER A 261 0.67 5.13 -1.56
C SER A 261 -0.03 5.37 -0.22
N PRO A 262 -1.37 5.51 -0.18
CA PRO A 262 -2.12 5.61 1.07
C PRO A 262 -1.87 4.44 2.04
N ALA A 263 -1.78 3.21 1.53
CA ALA A 263 -1.49 2.02 2.35
C ALA A 263 -0.07 2.05 2.95
N THR A 264 0.93 2.45 2.14
CA THR A 264 2.31 2.62 2.62
C THR A 264 2.40 3.75 3.64
N HIS A 265 1.67 4.84 3.43
CA HIS A 265 1.60 5.96 4.37
C HIS A 265 1.05 5.51 5.74
N LEU A 266 -0.03 4.72 5.75
CA LEU A 266 -0.57 4.12 6.98
C LEU A 266 0.43 3.19 7.66
N ARG A 267 1.13 2.33 6.90
CA ARG A 267 2.14 1.40 7.42
C ARG A 267 3.26 2.16 8.13
N VAL A 268 3.84 3.17 7.48
CA VAL A 268 4.92 3.97 8.07
C VAL A 268 4.45 4.74 9.30
N LEU A 269 3.28 5.38 9.23
CA LEU A 269 2.71 6.05 10.40
C LEU A 269 2.48 5.09 11.56
N SER A 270 1.99 3.87 11.30
CA SER A 270 1.80 2.84 12.33
C SER A 270 3.12 2.42 12.96
N ASP A 271 4.18 2.23 12.16
CA ASP A 271 5.52 1.90 12.65
C ASP A 271 6.10 3.01 13.54
N LEU A 272 5.88 4.28 13.19
CA LEU A 272 6.30 5.43 14.00
C LEU A 272 5.51 5.56 15.31
N LEU A 273 4.20 5.31 15.28
CA LEU A 273 3.35 5.28 16.47
C LEU A 273 3.79 4.19 17.46
N ASP A 274 4.17 3.04 16.93
CA ASP A 274 4.68 1.92 17.73
C ASP A 274 6.06 2.25 18.31
N LEU A 275 6.94 2.88 17.55
CA LEU A 275 8.24 3.37 18.05
C LEU A 275 8.03 4.35 19.19
N ARG A 276 7.17 5.37 19.03
CA ARG A 276 6.88 6.34 20.09
C ARG A 276 6.40 5.65 21.38
N ALA A 277 5.51 4.67 21.24
CA ALA A 277 5.01 3.91 22.39
C ALA A 277 6.10 3.06 23.05
N THR A 278 7.01 2.47 22.28
CA THR A 278 8.11 1.64 22.78
C THR A 278 9.15 2.48 23.52
N PHE A 279 9.47 3.70 23.02
CA PHE A 279 10.31 4.65 23.75
C PHE A 279 9.68 5.00 25.11
N ALA A 280 8.39 5.31 25.15
CA ALA A 280 7.68 5.60 26.39
C ALA A 280 7.70 4.40 27.36
N ALA A 281 7.50 3.17 26.86
CA ALA A 281 7.60 1.94 27.68
C ALA A 281 9.00 1.72 28.25
N ALA A 282 10.04 2.20 27.57
CA ALA A 282 11.42 2.18 28.05
C ALA A 282 11.76 3.38 28.98
N GLY A 283 10.81 4.24 29.32
CA GLY A 283 11.03 5.45 30.14
C GLY A 283 11.85 6.52 29.42
N LEU A 284 11.83 6.56 28.08
CA LEU A 284 12.58 7.48 27.24
C LEU A 284 11.65 8.30 26.34
N ASP A 285 12.09 9.50 25.99
CA ASP A 285 11.42 10.29 24.96
C ASP A 285 11.72 9.74 23.56
N ALA A 286 10.70 9.72 22.71
CA ALA A 286 10.89 9.41 21.31
C ALA A 286 11.73 10.50 20.60
N PRO A 287 12.53 10.15 19.59
CA PRO A 287 13.27 11.12 18.79
C PRO A 287 12.34 12.19 18.22
N ARG A 288 12.80 13.44 18.22
CA ARG A 288 12.03 14.58 17.71
C ARG A 288 11.58 14.37 16.25
N SER A 289 12.42 13.75 15.43
CA SER A 289 12.11 13.40 14.05
C SER A 289 10.89 12.46 13.94
N VAL A 290 10.76 11.50 14.84
CA VAL A 290 9.60 10.57 14.92
C VAL A 290 8.33 11.33 15.32
N VAL A 291 8.42 12.23 16.30
CA VAL A 291 7.27 13.03 16.76
C VAL A 291 6.78 13.95 15.63
N ILE A 292 7.68 14.71 14.98
CA ILE A 292 7.36 15.59 13.85
C ILE A 292 6.73 14.79 12.70
N ALA A 293 7.28 13.62 12.38
CA ALA A 293 6.74 12.76 11.33
C ALA A 293 5.31 12.30 11.65
N ILE A 294 5.01 11.87 12.86
CA ILE A 294 3.65 11.51 13.30
C ILE A 294 2.70 12.72 13.17
N GLU A 295 3.15 13.90 13.59
CA GLU A 295 2.36 15.13 13.55
C GLU A 295 2.02 15.56 12.12
N SER A 296 2.97 15.48 11.20
CA SER A 296 2.78 15.85 9.80
C SER A 296 2.02 14.79 8.99
N MET A 297 2.26 13.50 9.23
CA MET A 297 1.62 12.40 8.49
C MET A 297 0.15 12.21 8.85
N THR A 298 -0.24 12.46 10.09
CA THR A 298 -1.62 12.22 10.56
C THR A 298 -2.69 13.03 9.79
N PRO A 299 -2.53 14.33 9.53
CA PRO A 299 -3.46 15.10 8.70
C PRO A 299 -3.58 14.57 7.26
N ILE A 300 -2.47 14.06 6.70
CA ILE A 300 -2.46 13.47 5.35
C ILE A 300 -3.19 12.13 5.33
N LEU A 301 -3.04 11.29 6.35
CA LEU A 301 -3.87 10.09 6.46
C LEU A 301 -5.36 10.42 6.43
N LYS A 302 -5.77 11.49 7.12
CA LYS A 302 -7.18 11.96 7.10
C LYS A 302 -7.59 12.50 5.72
N LEU A 303 -6.69 13.19 5.01
CA LEU A 303 -6.92 13.69 3.64
C LEU A 303 -7.22 12.53 2.68
N LEU A 304 -6.47 11.42 2.79
CA LEU A 304 -6.53 10.27 1.89
C LEU A 304 -7.72 9.33 2.15
N ARG A 305 -8.63 9.67 3.07
CA ARG A 305 -9.78 8.82 3.43
C ARG A 305 -11.08 9.32 2.82
N HIS A 306 -11.90 8.41 2.33
CA HIS A 306 -13.29 8.71 1.97
C HIS A 306 -14.20 8.86 3.18
N GLY A 307 -15.45 9.28 2.95
CA GLY A 307 -16.45 9.44 4.01
C GLY A 307 -16.90 8.13 4.68
N ASP A 308 -16.61 6.98 4.08
CA ASP A 308 -16.80 5.65 4.67
C ASP A 308 -15.68 5.26 5.65
N GLY A 309 -14.64 6.08 5.73
CA GLY A 309 -13.47 5.86 6.57
C GLY A 309 -12.33 5.08 5.92
N GLY A 310 -12.54 4.49 4.75
CA GLY A 310 -11.51 3.76 4.02
C GLY A 310 -10.60 4.67 3.19
N LEU A 311 -9.45 4.15 2.75
CA LEU A 311 -8.47 4.86 1.94
C LEU A 311 -8.93 5.04 0.49
N GLY A 312 -8.44 6.07 -0.18
CA GLY A 312 -8.47 6.19 -1.64
C GLY A 312 -7.55 5.14 -2.30
N LEU A 313 -7.96 4.64 -3.46
CA LEU A 313 -7.33 3.52 -4.15
C LEU A 313 -6.24 4.01 -5.13
N PHE A 314 -5.18 4.61 -4.58
CA PHE A 314 -4.04 5.12 -5.35
C PHE A 314 -2.78 4.31 -5.05
N ASN A 315 -1.91 4.13 -6.04
CA ASN A 315 -0.56 3.56 -5.88
C ASN A 315 -0.52 2.32 -4.98
N ALA A 316 -1.09 1.22 -5.45
CA ALA A 316 -1.14 -0.08 -4.77
C ALA A 316 -1.84 -0.05 -3.40
N SER A 317 -2.84 0.80 -3.23
CA SER A 317 -3.68 0.79 -2.04
C SER A 317 -5.02 0.08 -2.28
N ASP A 318 -5.50 -0.58 -1.26
CA ASP A 318 -6.87 -1.02 -1.07
C ASP A 318 -7.62 -0.06 -0.13
N GLU A 319 -8.86 -0.37 0.25
CA GLU A 319 -9.64 0.47 1.18
C GLU A 319 -9.01 0.54 2.58
N GLY A 320 -8.15 -0.39 2.93
CA GLY A 320 -7.62 -0.56 4.28
C GLY A 320 -8.66 -1.05 5.29
N ASP A 321 -8.18 -1.48 6.43
CA ASP A 321 -9.03 -1.82 7.57
C ASP A 321 -9.41 -0.54 8.34
N ARG A 322 -10.72 -0.26 8.46
CA ARG A 322 -11.24 0.96 9.08
C ARG A 322 -10.90 1.04 10.57
N ASP A 323 -10.88 -0.09 11.27
CA ASP A 323 -10.54 -0.12 12.70
C ASP A 323 -9.06 0.20 12.91
N ILE A 324 -8.19 -0.29 12.03
CA ILE A 324 -6.75 0.06 12.04
C ILE A 324 -6.55 1.54 11.71
N LEU A 325 -7.25 2.07 10.71
CA LEU A 325 -7.19 3.48 10.31
C LEU A 325 -7.65 4.42 11.44
N ASP A 326 -8.77 4.10 12.09
CA ASP A 326 -9.30 4.87 13.21
C ASP A 326 -8.40 4.78 14.44
N LEU A 327 -7.84 3.61 14.70
CA LEU A 327 -6.87 3.40 15.77
C LEU A 327 -5.58 4.20 15.54
N ALA A 328 -5.07 4.24 14.30
CA ALA A 328 -3.89 5.04 13.95
C ALA A 328 -4.12 6.53 14.24
N VAL A 329 -5.25 7.09 13.79
CA VAL A 329 -5.62 8.48 14.07
C VAL A 329 -5.80 8.73 15.57
N LYS A 330 -6.46 7.82 16.30
CA LYS A 330 -6.65 7.91 17.75
C LYS A 330 -5.32 7.90 18.50
N ARG A 331 -4.42 6.97 18.15
CA ARG A 331 -3.09 6.85 18.77
C ARG A 331 -2.18 8.04 18.50
N ALA A 332 -2.32 8.68 17.34
CA ALA A 332 -1.59 9.91 17.06
C ALA A 332 -1.89 11.00 18.11
N GLY A 333 -3.12 11.02 18.64
CA GLY A 333 -3.53 11.92 19.72
C GLY A 333 -3.71 13.37 19.28
N LEU A 334 -3.76 13.62 17.97
CA LEU A 334 -3.76 14.97 17.41
C LEU A 334 -5.18 15.43 17.04
N ARG A 335 -5.59 16.59 17.57
CA ARG A 335 -6.79 17.30 17.14
C ARG A 335 -6.49 18.16 15.90
N SER A 336 -6.01 17.53 14.81
CA SER A 336 -5.74 18.25 13.56
C SER A 336 -6.98 18.33 12.68
N ARG A 337 -7.15 19.46 11.97
CA ARG A 337 -8.11 19.56 10.87
C ARG A 337 -7.69 18.63 9.72
N VAL A 338 -8.66 18.21 8.92
CA VAL A 338 -8.37 17.49 7.67
C VAL A 338 -7.77 18.49 6.70
N HIS A 339 -6.61 18.16 6.13
CA HIS A 339 -6.03 18.97 5.06
C HIS A 339 -6.85 18.79 3.78
N THR A 340 -7.01 19.86 3.02
CA THR A 340 -7.67 19.83 1.70
C THR A 340 -6.68 19.71 0.56
N SER A 341 -5.40 19.91 0.83
CA SER A 341 -4.33 19.88 -0.17
C SER A 341 -3.02 19.39 0.44
N ALA A 342 -2.29 18.58 -0.30
CA ALA A 342 -0.93 18.16 -0.04
C ALA A 342 -0.11 18.31 -1.34
N PRO A 343 0.31 19.54 -1.67
CA PRO A 343 0.82 19.87 -3.01
C PRO A 343 2.15 19.21 -3.35
N GLN A 344 3.00 18.88 -2.35
CA GLN A 344 4.26 18.18 -2.59
C GLN A 344 4.04 16.68 -2.78
N THR A 345 3.15 16.09 -2.00
CA THR A 345 2.70 14.71 -2.21
C THR A 345 1.81 14.61 -3.45
N GLY A 346 1.13 15.70 -3.84
CA GLY A 346 0.30 15.80 -5.02
C GLY A 346 -1.11 15.25 -4.86
N PHE A 347 -1.65 15.20 -3.64
CA PHE A 347 -3.05 14.84 -3.41
C PHE A 347 -3.89 16.05 -3.03
N HIS A 348 -5.09 16.12 -3.60
CA HIS A 348 -6.08 17.13 -3.28
C HIS A 348 -7.40 16.50 -2.88
N ARG A 349 -8.05 17.11 -1.89
CA ARG A 349 -9.36 16.74 -1.39
C ARG A 349 -10.32 17.92 -1.60
N LEU A 350 -11.37 17.73 -2.40
CA LEU A 350 -12.45 18.68 -2.57
C LEU A 350 -13.63 18.16 -1.75
N VAL A 351 -14.21 19.03 -0.92
CA VAL A 351 -15.36 18.68 -0.09
C VAL A 351 -16.39 19.79 -0.15
N ALA A 352 -17.60 19.45 -0.52
CA ALA A 352 -18.76 20.31 -0.45
C ALA A 352 -19.99 19.49 -0.03
N GLY A 353 -20.72 19.94 0.97
CA GLY A 353 -21.83 19.19 1.56
C GLY A 353 -21.40 17.77 1.99
N LYS A 354 -22.01 16.73 1.39
CA LYS A 354 -21.68 15.32 1.62
C LYS A 354 -20.70 14.75 0.58
N THR A 355 -20.36 15.52 -0.43
CA THR A 355 -19.53 15.07 -1.55
C THR A 355 -18.06 15.27 -1.24
N CYS A 356 -17.26 14.25 -1.54
CA CYS A 356 -15.81 14.25 -1.40
C CYS A 356 -15.18 13.71 -2.68
N VAL A 357 -14.27 14.50 -3.25
CA VAL A 357 -13.42 14.12 -4.39
C VAL A 357 -11.98 14.04 -3.90
N LEU A 358 -11.30 12.92 -4.14
CA LEU A 358 -9.87 12.76 -3.97
C LEU A 358 -9.20 12.76 -5.34
N ALA A 359 -8.22 13.62 -5.57
CA ALA A 359 -7.54 13.74 -6.84
C ALA A 359 -6.02 13.50 -6.70
N ASP A 360 -5.47 12.68 -7.59
CA ASP A 360 -4.03 12.47 -7.76
C ASP A 360 -3.48 13.46 -8.79
N ALA A 361 -2.86 14.52 -8.32
CA ALA A 361 -2.29 15.60 -9.13
C ALA A 361 -0.77 15.74 -8.93
N GLY A 362 -0.08 14.67 -8.57
CA GLY A 362 1.35 14.70 -8.29
C GLY A 362 2.20 13.91 -9.27
N ALA A 363 3.49 14.25 -9.31
CA ALA A 363 4.46 13.47 -10.06
C ALA A 363 4.59 12.06 -9.48
N PRO A 364 4.80 11.01 -10.31
CA PRO A 364 5.04 9.66 -9.82
C PRO A 364 6.22 9.60 -8.84
N PRO A 365 6.21 8.64 -7.88
CA PRO A 365 7.30 8.47 -6.92
C PRO A 365 8.66 8.33 -7.60
N PRO A 366 9.76 8.80 -6.97
CA PRO A 366 11.10 8.71 -7.57
C PRO A 366 11.57 7.25 -7.68
N PRO A 367 12.56 6.96 -8.55
CA PRO A 367 13.15 5.63 -8.67
C PRO A 367 13.67 5.11 -7.33
N GLY A 368 13.28 3.89 -6.99
CA GLY A 368 13.58 3.25 -5.72
C GLY A 368 12.45 3.32 -4.68
N GLU A 369 11.49 4.23 -4.88
CA GLU A 369 10.27 4.37 -4.08
C GLU A 369 9.01 4.07 -4.90
N ASP A 370 9.19 3.66 -6.17
CA ASP A 370 8.14 3.50 -7.16
C ASP A 370 7.80 2.03 -7.48
N ASP A 371 8.26 1.07 -6.69
CA ASP A 371 8.06 -0.37 -6.93
C ASP A 371 6.56 -0.72 -7.00
N HIS A 372 5.73 -0.01 -6.26
CA HIS A 372 4.28 -0.16 -6.20
C HIS A 372 3.52 0.99 -6.88
N ALA A 373 4.21 1.88 -7.60
CA ALA A 373 3.57 3.01 -8.26
C ALA A 373 2.69 2.57 -9.42
N HIS A 374 1.58 3.28 -9.59
CA HIS A 374 0.64 3.11 -10.70
C HIS A 374 0.79 4.22 -11.73
N ALA A 375 0.39 3.95 -12.97
CA ALA A 375 0.31 4.94 -14.03
C ALA A 375 -1.03 5.70 -13.99
N GLY A 376 -1.42 6.20 -12.81
CA GLY A 376 -2.73 6.79 -12.53
C GLY A 376 -2.74 8.33 -12.46
N THR A 377 -1.76 9.01 -13.06
CA THR A 377 -1.64 10.49 -12.99
C THR A 377 -2.93 11.17 -13.45
N LEU A 378 -3.39 12.18 -12.68
CA LEU A 378 -4.65 12.91 -12.80
C LEU A 378 -5.91 12.05 -12.64
N SER A 379 -5.83 10.87 -12.04
CA SER A 379 -7.02 10.12 -11.64
C SER A 379 -7.69 10.74 -10.42
N PHE A 380 -8.98 10.46 -10.27
CA PHE A 380 -9.73 10.90 -9.12
C PHE A 380 -10.71 9.83 -8.64
N GLU A 381 -11.19 9.99 -7.41
CA GLU A 381 -12.27 9.21 -6.83
C GLU A 381 -13.34 10.14 -6.27
N LEU A 382 -14.61 9.69 -6.30
CA LEU A 382 -15.78 10.44 -5.83
C LEU A 382 -16.55 9.60 -4.83
N SER A 383 -16.92 10.20 -3.69
CA SER A 383 -17.87 9.62 -2.75
C SER A 383 -18.89 10.65 -2.27
N GLU A 384 -20.08 10.18 -1.89
CA GLU A 384 -21.13 10.95 -1.23
C GLU A 384 -21.44 10.35 0.14
N GLY A 385 -21.12 11.09 1.19
CA GLY A 385 -21.17 10.56 2.55
C GLY A 385 -20.33 9.30 2.64
N ARG A 386 -20.94 8.17 3.01
CA ARG A 386 -20.26 6.86 3.13
C ARG A 386 -20.30 6.00 1.85
N ARG A 387 -20.77 6.54 0.74
CA ARG A 387 -20.95 5.78 -0.50
C ARG A 387 -19.90 6.20 -1.52
N ARG A 388 -19.09 5.26 -1.97
CA ARG A 388 -18.18 5.47 -3.09
C ARG A 388 -18.97 5.39 -4.39
N ILE A 389 -18.66 6.26 -5.34
CA ILE A 389 -19.34 6.35 -6.63
C ILE A 389 -18.36 6.08 -7.76
N VAL A 390 -17.36 6.95 -7.91
CA VAL A 390 -16.22 6.74 -8.83
C VAL A 390 -15.01 6.36 -8.01
N THR A 391 -14.30 5.33 -8.46
CA THR A 391 -13.10 4.80 -7.80
C THR A 391 -12.01 4.55 -8.84
N ASN A 392 -10.82 4.22 -8.40
CA ASN A 392 -9.86 3.45 -9.21
C ASN A 392 -10.12 1.95 -8.98
N CYS A 393 -9.51 1.08 -9.78
CA CYS A 393 -9.70 -0.37 -9.60
C CYS A 393 -9.12 -0.88 -8.27
N GLY A 394 -8.14 -0.18 -7.68
CA GLY A 394 -7.45 -0.62 -6.47
C GLY A 394 -6.24 -1.50 -6.78
N ALA A 395 -5.85 -2.38 -5.85
CA ALA A 395 -4.64 -3.18 -5.98
C ALA A 395 -4.81 -4.60 -5.41
N LYS A 396 -3.91 -5.49 -5.83
CA LYS A 396 -3.76 -6.84 -5.28
C LYS A 396 -2.28 -7.11 -5.01
N PRO A 397 -1.96 -8.03 -4.09
CA PRO A 397 -0.59 -8.40 -3.78
C PRO A 397 0.24 -8.75 -5.01
N ALA A 398 1.53 -8.46 -4.95
CA ALA A 398 2.48 -8.88 -5.98
C ALA A 398 2.44 -10.41 -6.17
N GLY A 399 2.55 -10.86 -7.42
CA GLY A 399 2.45 -12.29 -7.75
C GLY A 399 1.05 -12.73 -8.18
N THR A 400 0.01 -11.97 -7.88
CA THR A 400 -1.34 -12.25 -8.39
C THR A 400 -1.49 -11.82 -9.86
N ALA A 401 -2.43 -12.43 -10.60
CA ALA A 401 -2.72 -12.08 -12.00
C ALA A 401 -3.15 -10.60 -12.16
N TRP A 402 -3.70 -10.00 -11.13
CA TRP A 402 -4.21 -8.63 -11.13
C TRP A 402 -3.17 -7.56 -10.80
N ALA A 403 -2.05 -7.93 -10.15
CA ALA A 403 -1.06 -6.97 -9.65
C ALA A 403 -0.47 -6.07 -10.75
N GLY A 404 -0.19 -6.64 -11.94
CA GLY A 404 0.32 -5.89 -13.09
C GLY A 404 -0.73 -5.03 -13.76
N VAL A 405 -1.94 -5.60 -13.97
CA VAL A 405 -3.05 -4.95 -14.68
C VAL A 405 -3.59 -3.75 -13.89
N ALA A 406 -3.69 -3.89 -12.57
CA ALA A 406 -4.16 -2.83 -11.67
C ALA A 406 -3.27 -1.56 -11.70
N ARG A 407 -2.02 -1.68 -12.12
CA ARG A 407 -1.09 -0.55 -12.23
C ARG A 407 -1.25 0.28 -13.51
N ALA A 408 -1.93 -0.26 -14.54
CA ALA A 408 -2.11 0.40 -15.82
C ALA A 408 -3.00 1.66 -15.71
N THR A 409 -2.79 2.63 -16.59
CA THR A 409 -3.63 3.83 -16.66
C THR A 409 -5.10 3.48 -16.88
N ALA A 410 -5.38 2.45 -17.68
CA ALA A 410 -6.72 1.97 -17.94
C ALA A 410 -7.46 1.41 -16.69
N ALA A 411 -6.75 1.14 -15.58
CA ALA A 411 -7.33 0.75 -14.29
C ALA A 411 -7.63 1.96 -13.36
N HIS A 412 -7.54 3.18 -13.88
CA HIS A 412 -7.74 4.41 -13.12
C HIS A 412 -8.75 5.32 -13.81
N SER A 413 -9.45 6.13 -13.01
CA SER A 413 -10.42 7.11 -13.52
C SER A 413 -9.71 8.33 -14.09
N THR A 414 -9.02 8.13 -15.23
CA THR A 414 -8.22 9.10 -15.97
C THR A 414 -8.22 8.81 -17.47
N VAL A 415 -7.33 9.44 -18.23
CA VAL A 415 -7.24 9.38 -19.70
C VAL A 415 -6.15 8.41 -20.14
N THR A 416 -6.45 7.57 -21.14
CA THR A 416 -5.48 6.82 -21.94
C THR A 416 -5.40 7.40 -23.37
N VAL A 417 -4.21 7.42 -23.94
CA VAL A 417 -3.97 7.84 -25.33
C VAL A 417 -3.37 6.66 -26.08
N ASP A 418 -4.05 6.23 -27.15
CA ASP A 418 -3.66 5.11 -28.02
C ASP A 418 -3.28 3.85 -27.23
N GLU A 419 -4.16 3.50 -26.24
CA GLU A 419 -4.00 2.39 -25.29
C GLU A 419 -2.70 2.40 -24.47
N THR A 420 -1.98 3.51 -24.48
CA THR A 420 -0.69 3.66 -23.81
C THR A 420 -0.86 4.19 -22.38
N ASN A 421 -0.01 3.74 -21.47
CA ASN A 421 0.04 4.24 -20.11
C ASN A 421 0.74 5.61 -20.02
N SER A 422 0.27 6.48 -19.13
CA SER A 422 0.91 7.76 -18.80
C SER A 422 2.34 7.59 -18.25
N SER A 423 2.64 6.43 -17.67
CA SER A 423 3.97 5.99 -17.26
C SER A 423 4.23 4.56 -17.73
N GLU A 424 5.45 4.25 -18.15
CA GLU A 424 5.86 2.90 -18.53
C GLU A 424 5.97 2.01 -17.30
N LEU A 425 5.25 0.88 -17.29
CA LEU A 425 5.33 -0.10 -16.22
C LEU A 425 6.46 -1.09 -16.50
N LEU A 426 7.41 -1.21 -15.59
CA LEU A 426 8.51 -2.15 -15.71
C LEU A 426 8.13 -3.53 -15.15
N ALA A 427 8.55 -4.59 -15.84
CA ALA A 427 8.25 -5.98 -15.48
C ALA A 427 8.83 -6.39 -14.10
N GLY A 428 9.90 -5.74 -13.65
CA GLY A 428 10.54 -5.95 -12.34
C GLY A 428 10.04 -5.03 -11.23
N GLY A 429 8.92 -4.33 -11.43
CA GLY A 429 8.46 -3.26 -10.55
C GLY A 429 9.02 -1.90 -10.92
N GLY A 430 8.37 -0.84 -10.42
CA GLY A 430 8.72 0.54 -10.71
C GLY A 430 8.23 1.03 -12.07
N LEU A 431 8.64 2.26 -12.40
CA LEU A 431 8.25 2.97 -13.60
C LEU A 431 9.48 3.32 -14.47
N GLY A 432 9.38 3.08 -15.76
CA GLY A 432 10.36 3.55 -16.76
C GLY A 432 10.12 5.01 -17.16
N ARG A 433 9.68 5.24 -18.44
CA ARG A 433 9.20 6.54 -18.87
C ARG A 433 8.05 6.99 -17.94
N ARG A 434 8.09 8.23 -17.51
CA ARG A 434 7.09 8.83 -16.61
C ARG A 434 6.91 10.31 -16.92
N PRO A 435 5.82 10.95 -16.45
CA PRO A 435 5.72 12.40 -16.50
C PRO A 435 6.92 13.03 -15.82
N SER A 436 7.52 14.00 -16.49
CA SER A 436 8.59 14.86 -15.96
C SER A 436 8.02 16.12 -15.31
N SER A 437 6.82 16.50 -15.72
CA SER A 437 6.09 17.65 -15.19
C SER A 437 4.65 17.25 -14.90
N VAL A 438 4.21 17.45 -13.66
CA VAL A 438 2.81 17.41 -13.25
C VAL A 438 2.54 18.68 -12.47
N ILE A 439 1.61 19.49 -12.94
CA ILE A 439 1.30 20.79 -12.33
C ILE A 439 -0.17 20.80 -11.95
N CYS A 440 -0.48 21.30 -10.77
CA CYS A 440 -1.83 21.51 -10.28
C CYS A 440 -1.95 22.93 -9.71
N ARG A 441 -2.97 23.64 -10.16
CA ARG A 441 -3.43 24.87 -9.54
C ARG A 441 -4.79 24.60 -8.89
N ARG A 442 -4.95 25.07 -7.66
CA ARG A 442 -6.19 24.99 -6.89
C ARG A 442 -6.72 26.40 -6.67
N ASP A 443 -7.96 26.64 -7.06
CA ASP A 443 -8.68 27.89 -6.81
C ASP A 443 -9.95 27.58 -6.02
N GLU A 444 -10.28 28.40 -5.05
CA GLU A 444 -11.49 28.30 -4.22
C GLU A 444 -12.23 29.65 -4.25
N SER A 445 -13.53 29.62 -4.56
CA SER A 445 -14.38 30.81 -4.54
C SER A 445 -15.79 30.44 -4.11
N ASP A 446 -16.33 31.15 -3.14
CA ASP A 446 -17.72 31.02 -2.66
C ASP A 446 -18.11 29.57 -2.30
N GLY A 447 -17.16 28.81 -1.74
CA GLY A 447 -17.35 27.41 -1.37
C GLY A 447 -17.17 26.40 -2.52
N ALA A 448 -17.08 26.85 -3.76
CA ALA A 448 -16.72 26.00 -4.90
C ALA A 448 -15.20 25.81 -5.00
N VAL A 449 -14.78 24.68 -5.55
CA VAL A 449 -13.36 24.33 -5.71
C VAL A 449 -13.08 23.95 -7.15
N LEU A 450 -12.02 24.55 -7.73
CA LEU A 450 -11.48 24.22 -9.04
C LEU A 450 -10.05 23.68 -8.91
N LEU A 451 -9.78 22.52 -9.52
CA LEU A 451 -8.43 22.06 -9.81
C LEU A 451 -8.17 22.20 -11.32
N ASP A 452 -7.08 22.86 -11.69
CA ASP A 452 -6.56 22.93 -13.06
C ASP A 452 -5.22 22.18 -13.08
N MET A 453 -5.18 21.04 -13.75
CA MET A 453 -4.09 20.07 -13.68
C MET A 453 -3.60 19.70 -15.07
N HIS A 454 -2.29 19.47 -15.22
CA HIS A 454 -1.76 18.94 -16.47
C HIS A 454 -0.48 18.11 -16.25
N HIS A 455 -0.20 17.19 -17.19
CA HIS A 455 1.02 16.42 -17.22
C HIS A 455 1.52 16.17 -18.64
N ASP A 456 2.83 15.85 -18.76
CA ASP A 456 3.54 15.56 -20.00
C ASP A 456 3.80 14.05 -20.22
N GLY A 457 3.06 13.16 -19.54
CA GLY A 457 3.29 11.72 -19.56
C GLY A 457 3.18 11.07 -20.94
N TYR A 458 2.41 11.66 -21.85
CA TYR A 458 2.25 11.19 -23.23
C TYR A 458 3.14 11.96 -24.22
N LEU A 459 3.86 13.01 -23.79
CA LEU A 459 4.62 13.86 -24.70
C LEU A 459 5.72 13.08 -25.44
N ARG A 460 6.49 12.23 -24.72
CA ARG A 460 7.58 11.47 -25.33
C ARG A 460 7.13 10.31 -26.23
N SER A 461 5.92 9.79 -26.04
CA SER A 461 5.41 8.65 -26.79
C SER A 461 4.52 9.04 -27.96
N HIS A 462 3.73 10.10 -27.81
CA HIS A 462 2.67 10.47 -28.75
C HIS A 462 2.66 11.96 -29.09
N ASP A 463 3.59 12.75 -28.56
CA ASP A 463 3.60 14.22 -28.66
C ASP A 463 2.29 14.85 -28.15
N VAL A 464 1.69 14.26 -27.10
CA VAL A 464 0.43 14.70 -26.50
C VAL A 464 0.65 15.20 -25.08
N ARG A 465 0.06 16.34 -24.76
CA ARG A 465 -0.14 16.83 -23.39
C ARG A 465 -1.57 16.61 -22.96
N HIS A 466 -1.78 16.15 -21.72
CA HIS A 466 -3.08 16.02 -21.11
C HIS A 466 -3.26 17.06 -20.01
N SER A 467 -4.36 17.79 -20.08
CA SER A 467 -4.82 18.70 -19.04
C SER A 467 -6.21 18.27 -18.58
N ARG A 468 -6.44 18.31 -17.26
CA ARG A 468 -7.73 18.00 -16.66
C ARG A 468 -8.14 19.12 -15.72
N ARG A 469 -9.38 19.60 -15.84
CA ARG A 469 -10.03 20.45 -14.84
C ARG A 469 -11.09 19.67 -14.09
N LEU A 470 -11.16 19.87 -12.77
CA LEU A 470 -12.23 19.34 -11.92
C LEU A 470 -12.83 20.51 -11.15
N TYR A 471 -14.12 20.73 -11.30
CA TYR A 471 -14.88 21.75 -10.59
C TYR A 471 -15.96 21.09 -9.75
N LEU A 472 -15.96 21.37 -8.45
CA LEU A 472 -17.03 20.97 -7.51
C LEU A 472 -17.75 22.23 -7.03
N ASP A 473 -19.07 22.28 -7.18
CA ASP A 473 -19.90 23.37 -6.68
C ASP A 473 -19.93 23.43 -5.16
N ALA A 474 -20.38 24.56 -4.60
CA ALA A 474 -20.43 24.81 -3.17
C ALA A 474 -21.38 23.86 -2.41
N GLU A 475 -22.44 23.38 -3.04
CA GLU A 475 -23.43 22.47 -2.47
C GLU A 475 -23.02 21.00 -2.58
N GLY A 476 -21.99 20.71 -3.40
CA GLY A 476 -21.52 19.35 -3.68
C GLY A 476 -22.49 18.51 -4.49
N GLY A 477 -23.34 19.16 -5.29
CA GLY A 477 -24.32 18.51 -6.16
C GLY A 477 -23.94 18.46 -7.63
N ASP A 478 -22.90 19.21 -8.03
CA ASP A 478 -22.46 19.32 -9.42
C ASP A 478 -20.92 19.21 -9.49
N LEU A 479 -20.43 18.05 -9.96
CA LEU A 479 -19.03 17.82 -10.28
C LEU A 479 -18.86 17.89 -11.80
N ARG A 480 -18.06 18.84 -12.29
CA ARG A 480 -17.76 19.00 -13.70
C ARG A 480 -16.30 18.74 -13.99
N GLY A 481 -16.03 18.17 -15.15
CA GLY A 481 -14.68 17.97 -15.63
C GLY A 481 -14.50 18.35 -17.10
N GLU A 482 -13.28 18.73 -17.42
CA GLU A 482 -12.84 18.97 -18.79
C GLU A 482 -11.47 18.31 -18.97
N ASP A 483 -11.38 17.40 -19.94
CA ASP A 483 -10.13 16.81 -20.38
C ASP A 483 -9.72 17.41 -21.71
N VAL A 484 -8.52 17.99 -21.77
CA VAL A 484 -7.95 18.60 -22.96
C VAL A 484 -6.69 17.87 -23.36
N LEU A 485 -6.65 17.41 -24.61
CA LEU A 485 -5.46 16.80 -25.20
C LEU A 485 -4.95 17.73 -26.30
N THR A 486 -3.66 18.06 -26.21
CA THR A 486 -2.96 18.91 -27.18
C THR A 486 -1.87 18.09 -27.86
N GLY A 487 -1.95 17.90 -29.16
CA GLY A 487 -1.00 17.08 -29.91
C GLY A 487 -1.47 16.74 -31.33
N PRO A 488 -0.88 15.73 -32.00
CA PRO A 488 -1.23 15.31 -33.33
C PRO A 488 -2.64 14.73 -33.44
N ASN A 489 -3.18 14.68 -34.66
CA ASN A 489 -4.53 14.18 -34.96
C ASN A 489 -4.58 12.65 -35.02
N GLY A 490 -5.78 12.10 -34.79
CA GLY A 490 -6.14 10.72 -35.10
C GLY A 490 -5.83 9.68 -34.05
N LEU A 491 -5.18 10.05 -32.94
CA LEU A 491 -4.88 9.14 -31.84
C LEU A 491 -6.16 8.78 -31.07
N ALA A 492 -6.35 7.52 -30.75
CA ALA A 492 -7.48 7.07 -29.94
C ALA A 492 -7.35 7.58 -28.50
N VAL A 493 -8.46 8.08 -27.93
CA VAL A 493 -8.53 8.60 -26.57
C VAL A 493 -9.67 7.92 -25.85
N ALA A 494 -9.42 7.44 -24.62
CA ALA A 494 -10.47 6.97 -23.73
C ALA A 494 -10.33 7.63 -22.37
N VAL A 495 -11.40 8.32 -21.94
CA VAL A 495 -11.54 8.84 -20.58
C VAL A 495 -12.39 7.85 -19.79
N ARG A 496 -11.84 7.29 -18.71
CA ARG A 496 -12.48 6.22 -17.93
C ARG A 496 -12.93 6.73 -16.56
N PHE A 497 -14.05 6.17 -16.09
CA PHE A 497 -14.58 6.39 -14.74
C PHE A 497 -15.03 5.04 -14.20
N HIS A 498 -14.21 4.40 -13.37
CA HIS A 498 -14.56 3.11 -12.76
C HIS A 498 -15.57 3.34 -11.65
N LEU A 499 -16.62 2.55 -11.64
CA LEU A 499 -17.69 2.66 -10.67
C LEU A 499 -17.47 1.69 -9.50
N HIS A 500 -17.85 2.12 -8.31
CA HIS A 500 -17.84 1.23 -7.15
C HIS A 500 -18.89 0.10 -7.34
N PRO A 501 -18.62 -1.15 -6.98
CA PRO A 501 -19.52 -2.28 -7.24
C PRO A 501 -20.87 -2.22 -6.49
N ASP A 502 -21.02 -1.31 -5.54
CA ASP A 502 -22.30 -1.11 -4.83
C ASP A 502 -23.24 -0.12 -5.53
N VAL A 503 -22.79 0.57 -6.58
CA VAL A 503 -23.66 1.40 -7.41
C VAL A 503 -24.11 0.64 -8.66
N ARG A 504 -25.24 1.03 -9.24
CA ARG A 504 -25.75 0.50 -10.49
C ARG A 504 -25.81 1.62 -11.52
N ALA A 505 -25.27 1.38 -12.70
CA ALA A 505 -25.32 2.36 -13.77
C ALA A 505 -26.10 1.81 -14.98
N GLY A 506 -26.82 2.70 -15.65
CA GLY A 506 -27.58 2.38 -16.85
C GLY A 506 -27.67 3.58 -17.79
N LEU A 507 -27.62 3.31 -19.11
CA LEU A 507 -27.84 4.32 -20.14
C LEU A 507 -29.28 4.81 -20.09
N ILE A 508 -29.47 6.11 -20.17
CA ILE A 508 -30.76 6.79 -20.24
C ILE A 508 -30.76 7.81 -21.39
N GLN A 509 -31.91 8.41 -21.69
CA GLN A 509 -32.06 9.45 -22.71
C GLN A 509 -31.49 9.02 -24.09
N ASN A 510 -31.86 7.84 -24.55
CA ASN A 510 -31.38 7.25 -25.80
C ASN A 510 -29.85 7.14 -25.89
N GLY A 511 -29.20 6.85 -24.77
CA GLY A 511 -27.73 6.65 -24.73
C GLY A 511 -26.90 7.93 -24.57
N THR A 512 -27.53 9.10 -24.35
CA THR A 512 -26.81 10.38 -24.21
C THR A 512 -26.43 10.71 -22.76
N ALA A 513 -26.95 9.93 -21.79
CA ALA A 513 -26.64 10.08 -20.37
C ALA A 513 -26.61 8.72 -19.66
N ILE A 514 -25.95 8.68 -18.51
CA ILE A 514 -25.95 7.52 -17.61
C ILE A 514 -26.53 7.95 -16.26
N LEU A 515 -27.47 7.15 -15.75
CA LEU A 515 -27.92 7.27 -14.37
C LEU A 515 -27.14 6.29 -13.49
N ILE A 516 -26.45 6.81 -12.48
CA ILE A 516 -25.74 6.06 -11.47
C ILE A 516 -26.59 6.05 -10.20
N GLN A 517 -27.18 4.91 -9.87
CA GLN A 517 -28.00 4.73 -8.69
C GLN A 517 -27.15 4.28 -7.50
N THR A 518 -27.31 4.95 -6.36
CA THR A 518 -26.62 4.58 -5.12
C THR A 518 -27.51 3.70 -4.24
N PRO A 519 -26.94 2.84 -3.37
CA PRO A 519 -27.72 2.08 -2.40
C PRO A 519 -28.57 3.00 -1.51
N LYS A 520 -29.81 2.60 -1.20
CA LYS A 520 -30.77 3.35 -0.36
C LYS A 520 -31.34 4.63 -0.99
N GLY A 521 -31.40 4.69 -2.31
CA GLY A 521 -31.98 5.80 -3.07
C GLY A 521 -31.01 6.97 -3.28
N GLY A 522 -31.41 7.89 -4.15
CA GLY A 522 -30.53 8.92 -4.70
C GLY A 522 -29.68 8.41 -5.86
N GLY A 523 -29.19 9.32 -6.66
CA GLY A 523 -28.40 9.00 -7.84
C GLY A 523 -27.59 10.18 -8.34
N TRP A 524 -26.79 9.88 -9.34
CA TRP A 524 -26.01 10.87 -10.07
C TRP A 524 -26.24 10.67 -11.56
N ARG A 525 -26.56 11.73 -12.26
CA ARG A 525 -26.66 11.73 -13.72
C ARG A 525 -25.32 12.15 -14.31
N PHE A 526 -24.77 11.30 -15.15
CA PHE A 526 -23.55 11.56 -15.92
C PHE A 526 -23.92 11.95 -17.34
N GLN A 527 -23.32 13.02 -17.84
CA GLN A 527 -23.45 13.48 -19.24
C GLN A 527 -22.08 13.92 -19.76
N ALA A 528 -21.86 13.79 -21.06
CA ALA A 528 -20.63 14.19 -21.72
C ALA A 528 -20.85 14.87 -23.07
N ALA A 529 -19.86 15.63 -23.52
CA ALA A 529 -19.81 16.24 -24.84
C ALA A 529 -18.37 16.14 -25.40
N GLY A 530 -18.26 15.99 -26.72
CA GLY A 530 -16.97 15.84 -27.40
C GLY A 530 -16.44 14.40 -27.46
N ALA A 531 -17.24 13.41 -27.09
CA ALA A 531 -16.88 12.00 -27.13
C ALA A 531 -18.13 11.12 -27.23
N THR A 532 -17.99 9.86 -27.65
CA THR A 532 -19.01 8.82 -27.48
C THR A 532 -19.10 8.42 -26.01
N LEU A 533 -20.29 8.02 -25.57
CA LEU A 533 -20.56 7.61 -24.19
C LEU A 533 -20.92 6.12 -24.16
N ASP A 534 -20.10 5.33 -23.50
CA ASP A 534 -20.27 3.89 -23.37
C ASP A 534 -20.23 3.46 -21.89
N LEU A 535 -20.85 2.30 -21.60
CA LEU A 535 -20.85 1.67 -20.27
C LEU A 535 -20.31 0.25 -20.42
N ASP A 536 -19.09 0.04 -19.94
CA ASP A 536 -18.35 -1.20 -20.09
C ASP A 536 -18.20 -1.97 -18.78
N GLU A 537 -17.77 -3.24 -18.87
CA GLU A 537 -17.37 -4.02 -17.70
C GLU A 537 -16.08 -3.48 -17.07
N SER A 538 -15.96 -3.65 -15.77
CA SER A 538 -14.78 -3.31 -14.99
C SER A 538 -14.58 -4.28 -13.82
N VAL A 539 -13.47 -4.09 -13.09
CA VAL A 539 -13.14 -4.86 -11.89
C VAL A 539 -12.86 -3.92 -10.72
N TYR A 540 -13.19 -4.38 -9.53
CA TYR A 540 -12.89 -3.71 -8.28
C TYR A 540 -12.01 -4.58 -7.40
N LEU A 541 -10.87 -4.06 -6.99
CA LEU A 541 -9.82 -4.73 -6.23
C LEU A 541 -9.56 -4.05 -4.87
N GLY A 542 -10.45 -3.14 -4.46
CA GLY A 542 -10.29 -2.35 -3.25
C GLY A 542 -10.45 -3.12 -1.93
N GLN A 543 -10.92 -4.36 -1.99
CA GLN A 543 -11.01 -5.25 -0.81
C GLN A 543 -9.93 -6.33 -0.89
N PRO A 544 -9.21 -6.65 0.21
CA PRO A 544 -8.01 -7.48 0.16
C PRO A 544 -8.20 -8.84 -0.53
N ASP A 545 -9.21 -9.61 -0.14
CA ASP A 545 -9.37 -11.02 -0.54
C ASP A 545 -10.44 -11.24 -1.61
N VAL A 546 -11.04 -10.16 -2.13
CA VAL A 546 -12.18 -10.26 -3.05
C VAL A 546 -11.92 -9.49 -4.34
N VAL A 547 -12.20 -10.13 -5.48
CA VAL A 547 -12.28 -9.47 -6.79
C VAL A 547 -13.76 -9.36 -7.14
N ARG A 548 -14.25 -8.12 -7.29
CA ARG A 548 -15.65 -7.86 -7.62
C ARG A 548 -15.77 -7.35 -9.05
N ARG A 549 -16.76 -7.86 -9.78
CA ARG A 549 -17.16 -7.26 -11.07
C ARG A 549 -17.87 -5.95 -10.81
N THR A 550 -17.64 -4.98 -11.68
CA THR A 550 -18.31 -3.69 -11.68
C THR A 550 -18.42 -3.14 -13.09
N GLN A 551 -18.76 -1.88 -13.24
CA GLN A 551 -18.87 -1.17 -14.52
C GLN A 551 -17.91 0.01 -14.54
N GLN A 552 -17.62 0.49 -15.74
CA GLN A 552 -16.94 1.75 -15.98
C GLN A 552 -17.68 2.55 -17.04
N ILE A 553 -17.70 3.87 -16.89
CA ILE A 553 -18.09 4.78 -17.95
C ILE A 553 -16.85 5.05 -18.81
N VAL A 554 -17.01 4.96 -20.12
CA VAL A 554 -15.94 5.23 -21.08
C VAL A 554 -16.38 6.31 -22.05
N LEU A 555 -15.58 7.39 -22.15
CA LEU A 555 -15.74 8.42 -23.16
C LEU A 555 -14.70 8.21 -24.24
N GLY A 556 -15.12 7.75 -25.42
CA GLY A 556 -14.28 7.46 -26.55
C GLY A 556 -14.22 8.62 -27.55
N THR A 557 -13.04 9.05 -27.96
CA THR A 557 -12.84 10.05 -29.01
C THR A 557 -11.51 9.85 -29.73
N ARG A 558 -11.23 10.70 -30.71
CA ARG A 558 -9.90 10.80 -31.33
C ARG A 558 -9.38 12.23 -31.21
N THR A 559 -8.05 12.37 -31.13
CA THR A 559 -7.44 13.70 -31.16
C THR A 559 -7.73 14.39 -32.49
N ASP A 560 -8.07 15.68 -32.44
CA ASP A 560 -8.39 16.52 -33.62
C ASP A 560 -7.73 17.91 -33.48
N LYS A 561 -7.22 18.46 -34.60
CA LYS A 561 -6.79 19.86 -34.80
C LYS A 561 -5.97 20.46 -33.65
N GLN A 562 -4.89 19.79 -33.24
CA GLN A 562 -3.99 20.21 -32.18
C GLN A 562 -4.62 20.29 -30.76
N ARG A 563 -5.96 20.37 -30.63
CA ARG A 563 -6.64 20.49 -29.34
C ARG A 563 -7.98 19.77 -29.36
N SER A 564 -8.08 18.67 -28.62
CA SER A 564 -9.30 17.92 -28.43
C SER A 564 -9.85 18.17 -27.01
N VAL A 565 -11.14 18.41 -26.90
CA VAL A 565 -11.79 18.74 -25.63
C VAL A 565 -12.94 17.75 -25.37
N VAL A 566 -12.86 17.06 -24.25
CA VAL A 566 -13.94 16.22 -23.72
C VAL A 566 -14.48 16.88 -22.45
N LYS A 567 -15.75 17.24 -22.43
CA LYS A 567 -16.42 17.81 -21.24
C LYS A 567 -17.38 16.78 -20.67
N TRP A 568 -17.45 16.73 -19.33
CA TRP A 568 -18.37 15.85 -18.65
C TRP A 568 -18.89 16.49 -17.35
N ALA A 569 -20.03 16.04 -16.90
CA ALA A 569 -20.64 16.48 -15.66
C ALA A 569 -21.34 15.32 -14.95
N MET A 570 -21.21 15.31 -13.65
CA MET A 570 -21.96 14.46 -12.73
C MET A 570 -22.86 15.34 -11.86
N LYS A 571 -24.18 15.26 -12.02
CA LYS A 571 -25.14 16.00 -11.22
C LYS A 571 -25.93 15.08 -10.34
N ARG A 572 -26.02 15.44 -9.05
CA ARG A 572 -26.83 14.70 -8.10
C ARG A 572 -28.31 14.91 -8.44
N GLU A 573 -29.04 13.80 -8.61
CA GLU A 573 -30.47 13.81 -8.77
C GLU A 573 -31.16 13.96 -7.41
N SER A 574 -32.11 14.86 -7.32
CA SER A 574 -33.00 14.92 -6.15
C SER A 574 -33.81 13.62 -6.06
N ALA A 575 -33.83 13.03 -4.86
CA ALA A 575 -34.58 11.82 -4.57
C ALA A 575 -36.07 12.02 -4.74
#